data_a159537d01df7a2fa86798260ddfd94e
#
_entry.id   a159537d01df7a2fa86798260ddfd94e
#
_cell.length_a   1.000
_cell.length_b   1.000
_cell.length_c   1.000
_cell.angle_alpha   90.00
_cell.angle_beta   90.00
_cell.angle_gamma   90.00
#
_symmetry.space_group_name_H-M   'P 1'
#
loop_
_entity.id
_entity.type
_entity.pdbx_description
1 polymer ?
#
loop_
_entity_poly.entity_id
_entity_poly.type
_entity_poly.pdbx_seq_one_letter_code
_entity_poly.pdbx_strand_id
1 'polypeptide(L)'
;DLVRRAYEFAARAHQGQQRKSGEPYIQHPLHVAYLLAEMQFEPAVIAAGLLHDVLEDCAVTRQQLREQFGEEVLVLVEGVTKLEGVEKRFKQDRERVRDLQELESLRKLLVAMAEDHIGVIFIKLADRLHNMRTLDALPPKNQQRMARETLEIFALMANRLGIWRWKAELQDLSFRYLNPEMYQNLADLLDARR
;
A
#
# COMPACT_ATOMS: atom_id res chain seq x y z
N ASP A 1 23.78 2.41 -1.28
CA ASP A 1 24.06 2.31 0.16
C ASP A 1 22.86 2.69 1.06
N LEU A 2 22.08 3.74 0.70
CA LEU A 2 20.90 4.19 1.44
C LEU A 2 19.84 3.09 1.58
N VAL A 3 19.48 2.42 0.50
CA VAL A 3 18.46 1.36 0.47
C VAL A 3 18.85 0.17 1.34
N ARG A 4 20.14 -0.24 1.31
CA ARG A 4 20.64 -1.31 2.17
C ARG A 4 20.55 -0.95 3.65
N ARG A 5 20.96 0.27 4.03
CA ARG A 5 20.84 0.77 5.42
C ARG A 5 19.38 0.81 5.87
N ALA A 6 18.47 1.24 5.00
CA ALA A 6 17.05 1.27 5.28
C ALA A 6 16.48 -0.14 5.52
N TYR A 7 16.88 -1.11 4.70
CA TYR A 7 16.50 -2.52 4.91
C TYR A 7 17.01 -3.08 6.24
N GLU A 8 18.31 -2.89 6.54
CA GLU A 8 18.92 -3.36 7.77
C GLU A 8 18.27 -2.73 9.01
N PHE A 9 17.87 -1.45 8.92
CA PHE A 9 17.17 -0.74 9.98
C PHE A 9 15.75 -1.28 10.15
N ALA A 10 14.96 -1.39 9.06
CA ALA A 10 13.61 -1.93 9.09
C ALA A 10 13.58 -3.38 9.61
N ALA A 11 14.55 -4.21 9.19
CA ALA A 11 14.66 -5.60 9.64
C ALA A 11 14.89 -5.70 11.17
N ARG A 12 15.72 -4.82 11.73
CA ARG A 12 15.90 -4.73 13.18
C ARG A 12 14.67 -4.20 13.90
N ALA A 13 14.05 -3.15 13.35
CA ALA A 13 12.86 -2.54 13.94
C ALA A 13 11.66 -3.51 14.02
N HIS A 14 11.45 -4.32 12.97
CA HIS A 14 10.39 -5.32 12.91
C HIS A 14 10.79 -6.71 13.42
N GLN A 15 11.94 -6.83 14.12
CA GLN A 15 12.42 -8.11 14.60
C GLN A 15 11.38 -8.79 15.52
N GLY A 16 11.04 -10.05 15.22
CA GLY A 16 10.06 -10.84 15.98
C GLY A 16 8.60 -10.55 15.60
N GLN A 17 8.31 -9.55 14.77
CA GLN A 17 6.97 -9.31 14.26
C GLN A 17 6.64 -10.25 13.09
N GLN A 18 5.39 -10.69 13.02
CA GLN A 18 4.87 -11.54 11.96
C GLN A 18 3.61 -10.94 11.35
N ARG A 19 3.40 -11.16 10.07
CA ARG A 19 2.14 -10.88 9.38
C ARG A 19 1.08 -11.93 9.74
N LYS A 20 -0.18 -11.69 9.38
CA LYS A 20 -1.28 -12.66 9.56
C LYS A 20 -1.08 -13.94 8.76
N SER A 21 -0.26 -13.91 7.71
CA SER A 21 0.18 -15.10 6.96
C SER A 21 1.19 -15.98 7.70
N GLY A 22 1.76 -15.50 8.84
CA GLY A 22 2.83 -16.16 9.59
C GLY A 22 4.24 -15.82 9.12
N GLU A 23 4.39 -15.10 8.04
CA GLU A 23 5.70 -14.65 7.53
C GLU A 23 6.31 -13.55 8.39
N PRO A 24 7.67 -13.44 8.46
CA PRO A 24 8.33 -12.30 9.08
C PRO A 24 7.85 -10.98 8.48
N TYR A 25 7.53 -9.99 9.32
CA TYR A 25 6.95 -8.72 8.87
C TYR A 25 7.80 -8.01 7.81
N ILE A 26 9.13 -8.09 7.92
CA ILE A 26 10.08 -7.44 6.99
C ILE A 26 9.87 -7.81 5.52
N GLN A 27 9.24 -8.95 5.23
CA GLN A 27 8.93 -9.36 3.86
C GLN A 27 7.99 -8.36 3.18
N HIS A 28 7.07 -7.74 3.92
CA HIS A 28 6.16 -6.76 3.39
C HIS A 28 6.88 -5.50 2.88
N PRO A 29 7.58 -4.71 3.71
CA PRO A 29 8.28 -3.53 3.22
C PRO A 29 9.36 -3.86 2.18
N LEU A 30 9.95 -5.06 2.20
CA LEU A 30 10.86 -5.51 1.15
C LEU A 30 10.15 -5.62 -0.21
N HIS A 31 8.94 -6.20 -0.26
CA HIS A 31 8.15 -6.28 -1.49
C HIS A 31 7.67 -4.90 -1.96
N VAL A 32 7.30 -4.01 -1.03
CA VAL A 32 6.97 -2.61 -1.37
C VAL A 32 8.16 -1.93 -2.05
N ALA A 33 9.34 -2.03 -1.45
CA ALA A 33 10.56 -1.48 -2.02
C ALA A 33 10.93 -2.10 -3.37
N TYR A 34 10.72 -3.40 -3.54
CA TYR A 34 10.93 -4.09 -4.81
C TYR A 34 10.03 -3.52 -5.92
N LEU A 35 8.74 -3.33 -5.66
CA LEU A 35 7.79 -2.72 -6.59
C LEU A 35 8.20 -1.31 -7.01
N LEU A 36 8.69 -0.52 -6.06
CA LEU A 36 9.19 0.83 -6.33
C LEU A 36 10.50 0.80 -7.17
N ALA A 37 11.39 -0.16 -6.89
CA ALA A 37 12.62 -0.36 -7.64
C ALA A 37 12.35 -0.82 -9.09
N GLU A 38 11.37 -1.71 -9.33
CA GLU A 38 10.93 -2.08 -10.69
C GLU A 38 10.45 -0.87 -11.50
N MET A 39 9.86 0.12 -10.83
CA MET A 39 9.42 1.38 -11.42
C MET A 39 10.55 2.41 -11.55
N GLN A 40 11.78 2.05 -11.17
CA GLN A 40 12.98 2.90 -11.23
C GLN A 40 12.87 4.20 -10.42
N PHE A 41 12.18 4.15 -9.27
CA PHE A 41 12.15 5.29 -8.36
C PHE A 41 13.52 5.57 -7.74
N GLU A 42 13.70 6.83 -7.32
CA GLU A 42 14.91 7.27 -6.65
C GLU A 42 15.16 6.52 -5.33
N PRO A 43 16.42 6.37 -4.92
CA PRO A 43 16.78 5.63 -3.71
C PRO A 43 16.08 6.11 -2.44
N ALA A 44 15.73 7.40 -2.34
CA ALA A 44 15.00 7.96 -1.22
C ALA A 44 13.57 7.40 -1.11
N VAL A 45 12.86 7.27 -2.25
CA VAL A 45 11.50 6.70 -2.30
C VAL A 45 11.53 5.21 -1.97
N ILE A 46 12.52 4.47 -2.50
CA ILE A 46 12.69 3.04 -2.21
C ILE A 46 13.01 2.83 -0.73
N ALA A 47 13.91 3.64 -0.15
CA ALA A 47 14.25 3.60 1.27
C ALA A 47 13.03 3.94 2.15
N ALA A 48 12.25 4.94 1.76
CA ALA A 48 11.00 5.27 2.46
C ALA A 48 9.98 4.13 2.36
N GLY A 49 9.91 3.40 1.24
CA GLY A 49 9.11 2.19 1.10
C GLY A 49 9.52 1.07 2.04
N LEU A 50 10.82 0.92 2.35
CA LEU A 50 11.31 -0.01 3.38
C LEU A 50 10.96 0.42 4.80
N LEU A 51 10.81 1.72 5.04
CA LEU A 51 10.64 2.32 6.36
C LEU A 51 9.21 2.78 6.64
N HIS A 52 8.26 2.58 5.71
CA HIS A 52 6.95 3.23 5.77
C HIS A 52 6.14 2.89 7.04
N ASP A 53 6.28 1.69 7.59
CA ASP A 53 5.55 1.23 8.77
C ASP A 53 6.30 1.44 10.10
N VAL A 54 7.60 1.81 10.09
CA VAL A 54 8.41 1.81 11.32
C VAL A 54 7.97 2.86 12.34
N LEU A 55 7.36 3.96 11.89
CA LEU A 55 6.83 5.00 12.80
C LEU A 55 5.53 4.59 13.48
N GLU A 56 4.73 3.71 12.87
CA GLU A 56 3.45 3.27 13.42
C GLU A 56 3.58 1.98 14.22
N ASP A 57 4.36 1.03 13.70
CA ASP A 57 4.37 -0.35 14.20
C ASP A 57 5.61 -0.66 15.06
N CYS A 58 6.57 0.26 15.14
CA CYS A 58 7.80 0.09 15.89
C CYS A 58 8.10 1.24 16.84
N ALA A 59 8.97 1.00 17.84
CA ALA A 59 9.44 2.04 18.75
C ALA A 59 10.53 2.93 18.10
N VAL A 60 10.24 3.45 16.91
CA VAL A 60 11.13 4.32 16.13
C VAL A 60 10.62 5.75 16.17
N THR A 61 11.54 6.70 16.43
CA THR A 61 11.20 8.13 16.48
C THR A 61 11.54 8.84 15.16
N ARG A 62 10.83 9.94 14.89
CA ARG A 62 11.14 10.86 13.76
C ARG A 62 12.58 11.33 13.79
N GLN A 63 13.10 11.63 14.98
CA GLN A 63 14.49 12.08 15.13
C GLN A 63 15.49 11.01 14.67
N GLN A 64 15.29 9.75 15.04
CA GLN A 64 16.13 8.64 14.58
C GLN A 64 16.11 8.48 13.04
N LEU A 65 14.93 8.60 12.40
CA LEU A 65 14.85 8.54 10.96
C LEU A 65 15.57 9.72 10.30
N ARG A 66 15.39 10.94 10.82
CA ARG A 66 16.08 12.15 10.32
C ARG A 66 17.58 12.02 10.40
N GLU A 67 18.12 11.57 11.54
CA GLU A 67 19.55 11.43 11.77
C GLU A 67 20.19 10.34 10.89
N GLN A 68 19.47 9.26 10.63
CA GLN A 68 20.01 8.12 9.89
C GLN A 68 19.77 8.21 8.38
N PHE A 69 18.66 8.78 7.95
CA PHE A 69 18.22 8.74 6.53
C PHE A 69 18.02 10.12 5.91
N GLY A 70 18.05 11.18 6.70
CA GLY A 70 17.88 12.55 6.23
C GLY A 70 16.40 12.99 6.16
N GLU A 71 16.22 14.28 5.86
CA GLU A 71 14.90 14.92 5.86
C GLU A 71 14.00 14.39 4.75
N GLU A 72 14.54 14.14 3.56
CA GLU A 72 13.79 13.68 2.40
C GLU A 72 13.07 12.34 2.67
N VAL A 73 13.78 11.34 3.21
CA VAL A 73 13.21 10.05 3.58
C VAL A 73 12.18 10.20 4.70
N LEU A 74 12.48 11.02 5.71
CA LEU A 74 11.56 11.29 6.82
C LEU A 74 10.23 11.86 6.32
N VAL A 75 10.26 12.87 5.46
CA VAL A 75 9.07 13.51 4.91
C VAL A 75 8.20 12.52 4.13
N LEU A 76 8.81 11.63 3.35
CA LEU A 76 8.09 10.57 2.65
C LEU A 76 7.42 9.58 3.61
N VAL A 77 8.14 9.11 4.64
CA VAL A 77 7.59 8.18 5.64
C VAL A 77 6.46 8.83 6.43
N GLU A 78 6.64 10.08 6.90
CA GLU A 78 5.57 10.81 7.59
C GLU A 78 4.35 11.04 6.69
N GLY A 79 4.56 11.29 5.41
CA GLY A 79 3.49 11.42 4.42
C GLY A 79 2.64 10.14 4.34
N VAL A 80 3.27 8.97 4.29
CA VAL A 80 2.57 7.68 4.28
C VAL A 80 1.80 7.48 5.59
N THR A 81 2.43 7.70 6.75
CA THR A 81 1.77 7.62 8.07
C THR A 81 0.54 8.54 8.17
N LYS A 82 0.65 9.79 7.68
CA LYS A 82 -0.51 10.72 7.64
C LYS A 82 -1.64 10.19 6.77
N LEU A 83 -1.33 9.64 5.58
CA LEU A 83 -2.34 9.03 4.70
C LEU A 83 -3.07 7.87 5.37
N GLU A 84 -2.35 7.00 6.08
CA GLU A 84 -2.94 5.91 6.83
C GLU A 84 -3.86 6.39 7.97
N GLY A 85 -3.45 7.43 8.67
CA GLY A 85 -4.28 8.08 9.69
C GLY A 85 -5.61 8.58 9.12
N VAL A 86 -5.57 9.15 7.93
CA VAL A 86 -6.78 9.58 7.19
C VAL A 86 -7.63 8.37 6.80
N GLU A 87 -7.04 7.33 6.19
CA GLU A 87 -7.76 6.11 5.82
C GLU A 87 -8.43 5.45 7.04
N LYS A 88 -7.73 5.38 8.18
CA LYS A 88 -8.26 4.80 9.44
C LYS A 88 -9.49 5.57 9.94
N ARG A 89 -9.47 6.91 9.89
CA ARG A 89 -10.62 7.78 10.27
C ARG A 89 -11.81 7.54 9.34
N PHE A 90 -11.61 7.57 8.04
CA PHE A 90 -12.67 7.29 7.07
C PHE A 90 -13.27 5.89 7.22
N LYS A 91 -12.48 4.88 7.63
CA LYS A 91 -12.98 3.52 7.92
C LYS A 91 -13.90 3.49 9.13
N GLN A 92 -13.62 4.26 10.17
CA GLN A 92 -14.48 4.35 11.36
C GLN A 92 -15.81 5.05 11.06
N ASP A 93 -15.79 6.09 10.23
CA ASP A 93 -17.00 6.85 9.85
C ASP A 93 -17.88 6.07 8.84
N ARG A 94 -17.28 5.24 7.98
CA ARG A 94 -18.01 4.40 6.99
C ARG A 94 -18.97 3.37 7.60
N GLU A 95 -18.79 2.97 8.85
CA GLU A 95 -19.79 2.14 9.52
C GLU A 95 -21.09 2.93 9.80
N ARG A 96 -21.05 4.26 9.71
CA ARG A 96 -22.18 5.18 9.94
C ARG A 96 -22.80 5.77 8.70
N VAL A 97 -22.04 5.95 7.60
CA VAL A 97 -22.53 6.66 6.40
C VAL A 97 -22.09 5.92 5.11
N ARG A 98 -23.08 5.62 4.25
CA ARG A 98 -22.87 4.98 2.92
C ARG A 98 -22.83 6.06 1.83
N ASP A 99 -21.98 7.06 1.92
CA ASP A 99 -22.09 8.19 0.99
C ASP A 99 -20.93 8.24 -0.04
N LEU A 100 -21.29 8.35 -1.32
CA LEU A 100 -20.38 8.56 -2.45
C LEU A 100 -19.56 9.85 -2.30
N GLN A 101 -20.08 10.84 -1.58
CA GLN A 101 -19.40 12.11 -1.30
C GLN A 101 -18.17 11.94 -0.41
N GLU A 102 -18.18 11.00 0.55
CA GLU A 102 -17.04 10.74 1.41
C GLU A 102 -15.88 10.09 0.65
N LEU A 103 -16.20 9.15 -0.26
CA LEU A 103 -15.21 8.54 -1.14
C LEU A 103 -14.53 9.57 -2.05
N GLU A 104 -15.32 10.49 -2.60
CA GLU A 104 -14.79 11.57 -3.42
C GLU A 104 -13.96 12.56 -2.59
N SER A 105 -14.32 12.81 -1.34
CA SER A 105 -13.56 13.65 -0.41
C SER A 105 -12.24 13.00 -0.02
N LEU A 106 -12.22 11.69 0.30
CA LEU A 106 -11.00 10.93 0.55
C LEU A 106 -10.07 10.95 -0.68
N ARG A 107 -10.64 10.73 -1.85
CA ARG A 107 -9.89 10.76 -3.11
C ARG A 107 -9.29 12.14 -3.40
N LYS A 108 -10.04 13.23 -3.17
CA LYS A 108 -9.53 14.60 -3.32
C LYS A 108 -8.41 14.90 -2.33
N LEU A 109 -8.56 14.45 -1.09
CA LEU A 109 -7.55 14.63 -0.06
C LEU A 109 -6.27 13.85 -0.38
N LEU A 110 -6.38 12.60 -0.83
CA LEU A 110 -5.24 11.79 -1.27
C LEU A 110 -4.51 12.45 -2.46
N VAL A 111 -5.26 13.03 -3.42
CA VAL A 111 -4.69 13.74 -4.56
C VAL A 111 -4.02 15.05 -4.10
N ALA A 112 -4.64 15.84 -3.22
CA ALA A 112 -4.06 17.07 -2.71
C ALA A 112 -2.76 16.83 -1.91
N MET A 113 -2.71 15.76 -1.12
CA MET A 113 -1.49 15.36 -0.41
C MET A 113 -0.37 14.85 -1.35
N ALA A 114 -0.74 14.44 -2.57
CA ALA A 114 0.20 14.04 -3.62
C ALA A 114 0.91 15.22 -4.28
N GLU A 115 0.28 16.38 -4.30
CA GLU A 115 0.83 17.58 -4.95
C GLU A 115 2.14 18.02 -4.29
N ASP A 116 2.29 17.81 -2.96
CA ASP A 116 3.52 18.13 -2.24
C ASP A 116 4.62 17.05 -2.37
N HIS A 117 4.23 15.75 -2.40
CA HIS A 117 5.19 14.64 -2.45
C HIS A 117 4.60 13.42 -3.16
N ILE A 118 4.70 13.38 -4.47
CA ILE A 118 4.17 12.30 -5.30
C ILE A 118 4.71 10.90 -4.92
N GLY A 119 5.95 10.83 -4.39
CA GLY A 119 6.56 9.60 -3.89
C GLY A 119 5.74 8.90 -2.80
N VAL A 120 5.04 9.67 -1.95
CA VAL A 120 4.15 9.14 -0.90
C VAL A 120 3.03 8.28 -1.49
N ILE A 121 2.44 8.73 -2.61
CA ILE A 121 1.37 7.98 -3.28
C ILE A 121 1.87 6.72 -3.92
N PHE A 122 3.05 6.75 -4.53
CA PHE A 122 3.63 5.55 -5.11
C PHE A 122 3.95 4.51 -4.04
N ILE A 123 4.49 4.92 -2.88
CA ILE A 123 4.70 4.02 -1.75
C ILE A 123 3.36 3.42 -1.31
N LYS A 124 2.32 4.24 -1.17
CA LYS A 124 1.00 3.76 -0.74
C LYS A 124 0.31 2.85 -1.76
N LEU A 125 0.50 3.10 -3.05
CA LEU A 125 0.02 2.19 -4.11
C LEU A 125 0.77 0.85 -4.10
N ALA A 126 2.08 0.87 -3.89
CA ALA A 126 2.89 -0.35 -3.79
C ALA A 126 2.52 -1.16 -2.53
N ASP A 127 2.32 -0.50 -1.38
CA ASP A 127 1.79 -1.10 -0.16
C ASP A 127 0.43 -1.77 -0.41
N ARG A 128 -0.51 -1.04 -1.02
CA ARG A 128 -1.84 -1.58 -1.34
C ARG A 128 -1.76 -2.77 -2.28
N LEU A 129 -0.92 -2.71 -3.30
CA LEU A 129 -0.75 -3.81 -4.24
C LEU A 129 -0.21 -5.06 -3.56
N HIS A 130 0.81 -4.92 -2.69
CA HIS A 130 1.32 -6.06 -1.93
C HIS A 130 0.26 -6.62 -0.95
N ASN A 131 -0.49 -5.75 -0.27
CA ASN A 131 -1.58 -6.18 0.61
C ASN A 131 -2.68 -6.93 -0.16
N MET A 132 -2.97 -6.55 -1.39
CA MET A 132 -3.92 -7.27 -2.24
C MET A 132 -3.40 -8.64 -2.70
N ARG A 133 -2.10 -8.79 -2.96
CA ARG A 133 -1.45 -10.06 -3.30
C ARG A 133 -1.47 -11.08 -2.15
N THR A 134 -1.51 -10.60 -0.91
CA THR A 134 -1.50 -11.42 0.31
C THR A 134 -2.84 -11.40 1.06
N LEU A 135 -3.92 -11.06 0.36
CA LEU A 135 -5.23 -10.80 0.96
C LEU A 135 -5.93 -12.08 1.44
N ASP A 136 -5.56 -13.23 0.92
CA ASP A 136 -6.06 -14.55 1.29
C ASP A 136 -5.85 -14.90 2.78
N ALA A 137 -4.82 -14.34 3.42
CA ALA A 137 -4.57 -14.51 4.85
C ALA A 137 -5.59 -13.79 5.76
N LEU A 138 -6.51 -12.99 5.20
CA LEU A 138 -7.50 -12.25 5.97
C LEU A 138 -8.88 -12.95 5.98
N PRO A 139 -9.72 -12.69 7.00
CA PRO A 139 -11.11 -13.16 7.01
C PRO A 139 -11.90 -12.62 5.80
N PRO A 140 -12.90 -13.36 5.26
CA PRO A 140 -13.65 -13.00 4.05
C PRO A 140 -14.27 -11.60 4.08
N LYS A 141 -14.83 -11.18 5.22
CA LYS A 141 -15.38 -9.82 5.39
C LYS A 141 -14.32 -8.73 5.16
N ASN A 142 -13.10 -8.95 5.62
CA ASN A 142 -12.00 -8.01 5.44
C ASN A 142 -11.46 -8.03 4.00
N GLN A 143 -11.43 -9.21 3.37
CA GLN A 143 -11.07 -9.37 1.97
C GLN A 143 -11.98 -8.54 1.07
N GLN A 144 -13.31 -8.73 1.18
CA GLN A 144 -14.28 -8.00 0.39
C GLN A 144 -14.22 -6.48 0.60
N ARG A 145 -14.07 -6.05 1.87
CA ARG A 145 -13.93 -4.63 2.17
C ARG A 145 -12.70 -4.03 1.51
N MET A 146 -11.53 -4.67 1.68
CA MET A 146 -10.27 -4.18 1.12
C MET A 146 -10.29 -4.21 -0.41
N ALA A 147 -10.85 -5.24 -1.02
CA ALA A 147 -11.02 -5.34 -2.47
C ALA A 147 -11.90 -4.19 -3.02
N ARG A 148 -12.99 -3.86 -2.35
CA ARG A 148 -13.86 -2.75 -2.73
C ARG A 148 -13.16 -1.40 -2.62
N GLU A 149 -12.51 -1.11 -1.49
CA GLU A 149 -11.71 0.11 -1.30
C GLU A 149 -10.62 0.23 -2.38
N THR A 150 -9.96 -0.88 -2.70
CA THR A 150 -8.92 -0.92 -3.72
C THR A 150 -9.46 -0.56 -5.10
N LEU A 151 -10.60 -1.12 -5.48
CA LEU A 151 -11.24 -0.84 -6.77
C LEU A 151 -11.72 0.62 -6.88
N GLU A 152 -12.35 1.12 -5.82
CA GLU A 152 -12.99 2.44 -5.80
C GLU A 152 -12.00 3.60 -5.66
N ILE A 153 -10.83 3.38 -5.04
CA ILE A 153 -9.87 4.44 -4.73
C ILE A 153 -8.55 4.19 -5.45
N PHE A 154 -7.85 3.10 -5.10
CA PHE A 154 -6.45 2.90 -5.50
C PHE A 154 -6.28 2.59 -6.99
N ALA A 155 -7.18 1.80 -7.58
CA ALA A 155 -7.15 1.52 -9.02
C ALA A 155 -7.40 2.80 -9.85
N LEU A 156 -8.27 3.70 -9.35
CA LEU A 156 -8.50 5.00 -9.99
C LEU A 156 -7.30 5.95 -9.84
N MET A 157 -6.62 5.91 -8.69
CA MET A 157 -5.39 6.68 -8.49
C MET A 157 -4.29 6.20 -9.43
N ALA A 158 -4.05 4.88 -9.51
CA ALA A 158 -3.08 4.28 -10.42
C ALA A 158 -3.37 4.65 -11.88
N ASN A 159 -4.66 4.69 -12.27
CA ASN A 159 -5.08 5.13 -13.60
C ASN A 159 -4.72 6.59 -13.89
N ARG A 160 -4.95 7.50 -12.93
CA ARG A 160 -4.63 8.93 -13.09
C ARG A 160 -3.14 9.20 -13.18
N LEU A 161 -2.33 8.40 -12.48
CA LEU A 161 -0.88 8.48 -12.50
C LEU A 161 -0.25 7.78 -13.71
N GLY A 162 -1.07 7.15 -14.59
CA GLY A 162 -0.58 6.44 -15.76
C GLY A 162 0.08 5.09 -15.45
N ILE A 163 -0.03 4.59 -14.21
CA ILE A 163 0.56 3.31 -13.80
C ILE A 163 -0.42 2.18 -14.12
N TRP A 164 -0.65 1.95 -15.40
CA TRP A 164 -1.71 1.06 -15.80
C TRP A 164 -1.43 -0.43 -15.56
N ARG A 165 -0.15 -0.83 -15.38
CA ARG A 165 0.19 -2.18 -14.93
C ARG A 165 -0.33 -2.45 -13.52
N TRP A 166 -0.09 -1.54 -12.58
CA TRP A 166 -0.60 -1.66 -11.21
C TRP A 166 -2.12 -1.50 -11.15
N LYS A 167 -2.68 -0.59 -11.96
CA LYS A 167 -4.14 -0.47 -12.09
C LYS A 167 -4.78 -1.79 -12.49
N ALA A 168 -4.29 -2.41 -13.58
CA ALA A 168 -4.84 -3.66 -14.08
C ALA A 168 -4.76 -4.76 -13.02
N GLU A 169 -3.62 -4.90 -12.34
CA GLU A 169 -3.45 -5.90 -11.29
C GLU A 169 -4.34 -5.63 -10.07
N LEU A 170 -4.45 -4.37 -9.62
CA LEU A 170 -5.35 -3.99 -8.52
C LEU A 170 -6.82 -4.30 -8.87
N GLN A 171 -7.24 -4.05 -10.11
CA GLN A 171 -8.58 -4.38 -10.59
C GLN A 171 -8.83 -5.88 -10.65
N ASP A 172 -7.88 -6.65 -11.18
CA ASP A 172 -7.97 -8.10 -11.30
C ASP A 172 -8.06 -8.78 -9.92
N LEU A 173 -7.15 -8.41 -9.02
CA LEU A 173 -7.16 -8.91 -7.64
C LEU A 173 -8.47 -8.51 -6.92
N SER A 174 -8.96 -7.28 -7.11
CA SER A 174 -10.23 -6.86 -6.51
C SER A 174 -11.40 -7.66 -7.03
N PHE A 175 -11.45 -7.90 -8.34
CA PHE A 175 -12.49 -8.70 -8.98
C PHE A 175 -12.53 -10.14 -8.44
N ARG A 176 -11.36 -10.75 -8.25
CA ARG A 176 -11.23 -12.10 -7.68
C ARG A 176 -11.93 -12.24 -6.32
N TYR A 177 -11.83 -11.23 -5.44
CA TYR A 177 -12.44 -11.27 -4.11
C TYR A 177 -13.88 -10.76 -4.07
N LEU A 178 -14.28 -9.90 -4.99
CA LEU A 178 -15.64 -9.36 -5.05
C LEU A 178 -16.61 -10.27 -5.80
N ASN A 179 -16.13 -10.99 -6.83
CA ASN A 179 -16.92 -11.86 -7.69
C ASN A 179 -16.19 -13.19 -7.96
N PRO A 180 -15.94 -14.03 -6.94
CA PRO A 180 -15.08 -15.20 -7.07
C PRO A 180 -15.60 -16.23 -8.08
N GLU A 181 -16.92 -16.45 -8.16
CA GLU A 181 -17.52 -17.39 -9.12
C GLU A 181 -17.30 -16.92 -10.57
N MET A 182 -17.55 -15.64 -10.84
CA MET A 182 -17.35 -15.09 -12.18
C MET A 182 -15.87 -15.06 -12.57
N TYR A 183 -14.99 -14.77 -11.60
CA TYR A 183 -13.54 -14.81 -11.81
C TYR A 183 -13.08 -16.21 -12.22
N GLN A 184 -13.54 -17.26 -11.49
CA GLN A 184 -13.21 -18.66 -11.80
C GLN A 184 -13.73 -19.06 -13.19
N ASN A 185 -14.98 -18.75 -13.52
CA ASN A 185 -15.55 -19.04 -14.83
C ASN A 185 -14.76 -18.41 -15.98
N LEU A 186 -14.27 -17.19 -15.80
CA LEU A 186 -13.42 -16.51 -16.80
C LEU A 186 -12.03 -17.16 -16.91
N ALA A 187 -11.44 -17.55 -15.79
CA ALA A 187 -10.16 -18.25 -15.76
C ALA A 187 -10.23 -19.58 -16.52
N ASP A 188 -11.27 -20.39 -16.23
CA ASP A 188 -11.52 -21.66 -16.89
C ASP A 188 -11.73 -21.51 -18.41
N LEU A 189 -12.45 -20.47 -18.84
CA LEU A 189 -12.65 -20.16 -20.26
C LEU A 189 -11.36 -19.75 -20.98
N LEU A 190 -10.47 -19.03 -20.29
CA LEU A 190 -9.16 -18.63 -20.84
C LEU A 190 -8.22 -19.84 -20.97
N ASP A 191 -8.21 -20.72 -19.97
CA ASP A 191 -7.38 -21.94 -19.98
C ASP A 191 -7.85 -22.94 -21.03
N ALA A 192 -9.16 -23.07 -21.28
CA ALA A 192 -9.72 -23.92 -22.33
C ALA A 192 -9.39 -23.44 -23.76
N ARG A 193 -8.87 -22.20 -23.93
CA ARG A 193 -8.47 -21.63 -25.23
C ARG A 193 -6.96 -21.64 -25.47
N ARG A 194 -6.18 -22.12 -24.52
CA ARG A 194 -4.71 -22.33 -24.64
C ARG A 194 -4.42 -23.74 -25.11
#